data_1d8ce0cc6c7fd460b2502214e42e6bb2
#
_entry.id   1d8ce0cc6c7fd460b2502214e42e6bb2
#
_cell.length_a   1.000
_cell.length_b   1.000
_cell.length_c   1.000
_cell.angle_alpha   90.00
_cell.angle_beta   90.00
_cell.angle_gamma   90.00
#
_symmetry.space_group_name_H-M   'P 1'
#
loop_
_entity.id
_entity.type
_entity.pdbx_description
1 polymer ?
#
loop_
_entity_poly.entity_id
_entity_poly.type
_entity_poly.pdbx_seq_one_letter_code
_entity_poly.pdbx_strand_id
1 'polypeptide(L)'
;MELRHLRYDSDTHPWIDISIDVQDRKLNVLFEGVFDDLLAAIERIRSGSLDRPVVLRSAKEKGFVVGADLKKILAIDSDAGIQAFLKHGQDVLIELEQLPNPTFAWIRGPCLGGGLELALACKFLLV
;
A
#
# COMPACT_ATOMS: atom_id res chain seq x y z
N MET A 1 -9.75 -12.46 6.96
CA MET A 1 -8.43 -11.81 6.86
C MET A 1 -8.44 -10.54 7.69
N GLU A 2 -7.59 -10.47 8.68
CA GLU A 2 -7.43 -9.27 9.48
C GLU A 2 -6.24 -8.46 8.98
N LEU A 3 -6.49 -7.19 8.68
CA LEU A 3 -5.47 -6.23 8.30
C LEU A 3 -5.37 -5.18 9.39
N ARG A 4 -4.16 -4.90 9.85
CA ARG A 4 -3.95 -3.95 10.93
C ARG A 4 -3.85 -2.51 10.42
N HIS A 5 -3.20 -2.33 9.28
CA HIS A 5 -2.86 -1.01 8.75
C HIS A 5 -3.64 -0.63 7.49
N LEU A 6 -4.49 -1.51 7.02
CA LEU A 6 -5.35 -1.28 5.87
C LEU A 6 -6.78 -1.66 6.20
N ARG A 7 -7.70 -1.04 5.47
CA ARG A 7 -9.11 -1.46 5.42
C ARG A 7 -9.40 -1.91 4.01
N TYR A 8 -9.97 -3.10 3.90
CA TYR A 8 -10.36 -3.69 2.62
C TYR A 8 -11.88 -3.75 2.55
N ASP A 9 -12.45 -3.08 1.56
CA ASP A 9 -13.90 -3.04 1.38
C ASP A 9 -14.25 -3.40 -0.07
N SER A 10 -14.89 -4.55 -0.24
CA SER A 10 -15.38 -5.03 -1.54
C SER A 10 -16.89 -4.94 -1.68
N ASP A 11 -17.60 -4.40 -0.70
CA ASP A 11 -19.06 -4.48 -0.62
C ASP A 11 -19.78 -3.14 -0.77
N THR A 12 -19.14 -2.04 -0.37
CA THR A 12 -19.78 -0.72 -0.29
C THR A 12 -19.79 0.01 -1.64
N HIS A 13 -18.80 -0.24 -2.47
CA HIS A 13 -18.61 0.47 -3.75
C HIS A 13 -18.59 -0.50 -4.93
N PRO A 14 -18.82 0.01 -6.18
CA PRO A 14 -18.58 -0.80 -7.38
C PRO A 14 -17.12 -1.21 -7.56
N TRP A 15 -16.19 -0.51 -6.92
CA TRP A 15 -14.76 -0.83 -6.90
C TRP A 15 -14.37 -1.49 -5.59
N ILE A 16 -13.19 -2.12 -5.58
CA ILE A 16 -12.56 -2.61 -4.35
C ILE A 16 -11.80 -1.43 -3.74
N ASP A 17 -12.14 -1.07 -2.52
CA ASP A 17 -11.55 0.07 -1.82
C ASP A 17 -10.51 -0.41 -0.82
N ILE A 18 -9.28 0.05 -0.99
CA ILE A 18 -8.19 -0.21 -0.04
C ILE A 18 -7.77 1.12 0.56
N SER A 19 -8.08 1.33 1.83
CA SER A 19 -7.65 2.54 2.54
C SER A 19 -6.52 2.23 3.50
N ILE A 20 -5.44 3.00 3.35
CA ILE A 20 -4.25 2.88 4.19
C ILE A 20 -4.47 3.70 5.46
N ASP A 21 -4.35 3.04 6.61
CA ASP A 21 -4.54 3.67 7.91
C ASP A 21 -3.54 3.06 8.89
N VAL A 22 -2.29 3.50 8.76
CA VAL A 22 -1.21 2.99 9.61
C VAL A 22 -1.50 3.35 11.06
N GLN A 23 -1.59 2.31 11.91
CA GLN A 23 -1.94 2.49 13.31
C GLN A 23 -0.81 3.14 14.10
N ASP A 24 -1.19 3.93 15.09
CA ASP A 24 -0.27 4.62 16.00
C ASP A 24 0.63 5.66 15.32
N ARG A 25 0.23 6.17 14.15
CA ARG A 25 0.94 7.19 13.40
C ARG A 25 -0.03 8.25 12.89
N LYS A 26 0.44 9.49 12.83
CA LYS A 26 -0.34 10.59 12.24
C LYS A 26 -0.39 10.50 10.72
N LEU A 27 0.70 10.04 10.12
CA LEU A 27 0.86 9.91 8.67
C LEU A 27 1.09 8.44 8.32
N ASN A 28 0.69 8.08 7.11
CA ASN A 28 0.99 6.74 6.60
C ASN A 28 2.46 6.65 6.20
N VAL A 29 3.12 5.62 6.69
CA VAL A 29 4.51 5.28 6.36
C VAL A 29 4.58 3.81 5.97
N LEU A 30 5.64 3.43 5.25
CA LEU A 30 5.84 2.05 4.80
C LEU A 30 6.82 1.33 5.71
N PHE A 31 6.43 0.14 6.13
CA PHE A 31 7.27 -0.80 6.87
C PHE A 31 6.69 -2.21 6.69
N GLU A 32 7.34 -3.20 7.25
CA GLU A 32 7.02 -4.62 7.04
C GLU A 32 5.54 -4.95 7.23
N GLY A 33 4.93 -4.46 8.32
CA GLY A 33 3.52 -4.72 8.60
C GLY A 33 2.58 -4.20 7.52
N VAL A 34 2.90 -3.04 6.93
CA VAL A 34 2.13 -2.46 5.82
C VAL A 34 2.34 -3.28 4.55
N PHE A 35 3.57 -3.72 4.28
CA PHE A 35 3.87 -4.58 3.13
C PHE A 35 3.10 -5.89 3.21
N ASP A 36 3.07 -6.52 4.37
CA ASP A 36 2.32 -7.75 4.59
C ASP A 36 0.83 -7.55 4.32
N ASP A 37 0.26 -6.47 4.82
CA ASP A 37 -1.15 -6.15 4.63
C ASP A 37 -1.48 -5.88 3.16
N LEU A 38 -0.61 -5.15 2.46
CA LEU A 38 -0.78 -4.89 1.02
C LEU A 38 -0.74 -6.18 0.21
N LEU A 39 0.22 -7.06 0.48
CA LEU A 39 0.30 -8.35 -0.20
C LEU A 39 -0.93 -9.22 0.08
N ALA A 40 -1.42 -9.23 1.30
CA ALA A 40 -2.63 -9.97 1.66
C ALA A 40 -3.85 -9.43 0.91
N ALA A 41 -3.98 -8.10 0.81
CA ALA A 41 -5.06 -7.47 0.06
C ALA A 41 -4.99 -7.81 -1.45
N ILE A 42 -3.80 -7.75 -2.02
CA ILE A 42 -3.57 -8.08 -3.44
C ILE A 42 -3.94 -9.54 -3.71
N GLU A 43 -3.52 -10.45 -2.83
CA GLU A 43 -3.86 -11.87 -2.96
C GLU A 43 -5.36 -12.11 -2.89
N ARG A 44 -6.04 -11.40 -2.01
CA ARG A 44 -7.50 -11.49 -1.92
C ARG A 44 -8.18 -11.03 -3.21
N ILE A 45 -7.67 -9.97 -3.84
CA ILE A 45 -8.19 -9.50 -5.14
C ILE A 45 -8.02 -10.59 -6.19
N ARG A 46 -6.83 -11.18 -6.28
CA ARG A 46 -6.54 -12.26 -7.23
C ARG A 46 -7.46 -13.46 -7.07
N SER A 47 -7.82 -13.77 -5.84
CA SER A 47 -8.65 -14.94 -5.54
C SER A 47 -10.10 -14.78 -5.93
N GLY A 48 -10.58 -13.56 -6.14
CA GLY A 48 -12.02 -13.41 -6.27
C GLY A 48 -12.58 -12.30 -7.15
N SER A 49 -11.85 -11.26 -7.51
CA SER A 49 -12.46 -10.06 -8.08
C SER A 49 -11.62 -9.41 -9.18
N LEU A 50 -11.13 -10.21 -10.12
CA LEU A 50 -10.18 -9.76 -11.13
C LEU A 50 -10.76 -8.74 -12.13
N ASP A 51 -12.07 -8.60 -12.20
CA ASP A 51 -12.76 -7.71 -13.16
C ASP A 51 -13.14 -6.35 -12.57
N ARG A 52 -12.91 -6.14 -11.28
CA ARG A 52 -13.31 -4.90 -10.60
C ARG A 52 -12.16 -3.90 -10.52
N PRO A 53 -12.44 -2.61 -10.68
CA PRO A 53 -11.43 -1.58 -10.38
C PRO A 53 -11.01 -1.63 -8.91
N VAL A 54 -9.76 -1.27 -8.65
CA VAL A 54 -9.20 -1.17 -7.29
C VAL A 54 -8.82 0.28 -7.04
N VAL A 55 -9.26 0.84 -5.93
CA VAL A 55 -8.88 2.19 -5.51
C VAL A 55 -8.05 2.09 -4.25
N LEU A 56 -6.83 2.60 -4.33
CA LEU A 56 -5.90 2.69 -3.21
C LEU A 56 -5.86 4.14 -2.73
N ARG A 57 -6.18 4.37 -1.46
CA ARG A 57 -6.26 5.71 -0.90
C ARG A 57 -5.81 5.71 0.56
N SER A 58 -5.68 6.89 1.13
CA SER A 58 -5.43 7.06 2.56
C SER A 58 -6.75 7.23 3.31
N ALA A 59 -6.88 6.58 4.46
CA ALA A 59 -7.97 6.83 5.40
C ALA A 59 -7.70 8.06 6.28
N LYS A 60 -6.48 8.59 6.24
CA LYS A 60 -6.09 9.77 7.05
C LYS A 60 -6.41 11.06 6.32
N GLU A 61 -6.67 12.12 7.09
CA GLU A 61 -6.96 13.43 6.51
C GLU A 61 -5.78 14.05 5.79
N LYS A 62 -4.57 13.77 6.27
CA LYS A 62 -3.34 14.36 5.74
C LYS A 62 -2.49 13.32 5.06
N GLY A 63 -2.21 13.58 3.79
CA GLY A 63 -1.26 12.80 3.02
C GLY A 63 -1.79 11.46 2.52
N PHE A 64 -1.12 10.97 1.50
CA PHE A 64 -1.31 9.61 0.99
C PHE A 64 -0.39 8.66 1.78
N VAL A 65 0.85 8.54 1.35
CA VAL A 65 1.93 7.84 2.06
C VAL A 65 3.19 8.68 1.89
N VAL A 66 3.88 8.97 2.98
CA VAL A 66 4.97 9.95 2.97
C VAL A 66 6.37 9.34 2.93
N GLY A 67 6.47 8.05 2.82
CA GLY A 67 7.74 7.35 2.67
C GLY A 67 7.87 6.18 3.63
N ALA A 68 9.10 5.66 3.74
CA ALA A 68 9.41 4.56 4.63
C ALA A 68 9.52 5.04 6.09
N ASP A 69 9.23 4.14 7.02
CA ASP A 69 9.37 4.41 8.45
C ASP A 69 10.86 4.40 8.83
N LEU A 70 11.43 5.60 9.01
CA LEU A 70 12.86 5.74 9.33
C LEU A 70 13.24 5.05 10.63
N LYS A 71 12.38 5.06 11.63
CA LYS A 71 12.66 4.38 12.91
C LYS A 71 12.80 2.88 12.72
N LYS A 72 11.96 2.30 11.87
CA LYS A 72 12.03 0.87 11.55
C LYS A 72 13.30 0.54 10.76
N ILE A 73 13.68 1.39 9.80
CA ILE A 73 14.90 1.20 9.02
C ILE A 73 16.13 1.31 9.92
N LEU A 74 16.19 2.32 10.78
CA LEU A 74 17.32 2.52 11.67
C LEU A 74 17.47 1.42 12.72
N ALA A 75 16.42 0.68 13.01
CA ALA A 75 16.46 -0.47 13.90
C ALA A 75 17.02 -1.74 13.24
N ILE A 76 17.15 -1.75 11.92
CA ILE A 76 17.75 -2.88 11.19
C ILE A 76 19.26 -2.81 11.38
N ASP A 77 19.88 -3.87 11.91
CA ASP A 77 21.27 -3.89 12.31
C ASP A 77 22.19 -4.71 11.38
N SER A 78 21.69 -5.15 10.24
CA SER A 78 22.47 -5.94 9.28
C SER A 78 22.15 -5.53 7.84
N ASP A 79 23.12 -5.73 6.96
CA ASP A 79 22.96 -5.51 5.53
C ASP A 79 21.90 -6.46 4.95
N ALA A 80 21.90 -7.71 5.42
CA ALA A 80 20.90 -8.68 4.98
C ALA A 80 19.48 -8.26 5.38
N GLY A 81 19.31 -7.67 6.55
CA GLY A 81 18.02 -7.14 7.00
C GLY A 81 17.55 -5.97 6.16
N ILE A 82 18.45 -5.07 5.79
CA ILE A 82 18.14 -3.94 4.91
C ILE A 82 17.73 -4.43 3.52
N GLN A 83 18.48 -5.37 2.97
CA GLN A 83 18.15 -5.96 1.68
C GLN A 83 16.79 -6.66 1.69
N ALA A 84 16.47 -7.38 2.77
CA ALA A 84 15.18 -8.03 2.93
C ALA A 84 14.04 -7.01 2.99
N PHE A 85 14.24 -5.89 3.70
CA PHE A 85 13.28 -4.80 3.77
C PHE A 85 13.01 -4.21 2.39
N LEU A 86 14.08 -3.88 1.65
CA LEU A 86 13.96 -3.31 0.31
C LEU A 86 13.29 -4.29 -0.66
N LYS A 87 13.66 -5.57 -0.60
CA LYS A 87 13.05 -6.59 -1.45
C LYS A 87 11.56 -6.74 -1.16
N HIS A 88 11.19 -6.74 0.11
CA HIS A 88 9.78 -6.85 0.52
C HIS A 88 8.95 -5.71 -0.07
N GLY A 89 9.45 -4.48 0.03
CA GLY A 89 8.81 -3.32 -0.58
C GLY A 89 8.70 -3.42 -2.10
N GLN A 90 9.78 -3.86 -2.76
CA GLN A 90 9.78 -4.07 -4.21
C GLN A 90 8.78 -5.15 -4.63
N ASP A 91 8.67 -6.23 -3.87
CA ASP A 91 7.71 -7.30 -4.14
C ASP A 91 6.27 -6.77 -4.12
N VAL A 92 5.95 -5.88 -3.18
CA VAL A 92 4.62 -5.23 -3.14
C VAL A 92 4.36 -4.44 -4.41
N LEU A 93 5.33 -3.63 -4.84
CA LEU A 93 5.19 -2.81 -6.04
C LEU A 93 4.97 -3.68 -7.28
N ILE A 94 5.75 -4.76 -7.42
CA ILE A 94 5.65 -5.69 -8.54
C ILE A 94 4.27 -6.37 -8.54
N GLU A 95 3.83 -6.87 -7.40
CA GLU A 95 2.54 -7.55 -7.29
C GLU A 95 1.38 -6.62 -7.61
N LEU A 96 1.46 -5.36 -7.17
CA LEU A 96 0.45 -4.35 -7.48
C LEU A 96 0.43 -4.04 -8.98
N GLU A 97 1.60 -3.82 -9.58
CA GLU A 97 1.73 -3.56 -11.01
C GLU A 97 1.17 -4.69 -11.86
N GLN A 98 1.34 -5.93 -11.42
CA GLN A 98 0.94 -7.11 -12.17
C GLN A 98 -0.54 -7.47 -12.03
N LEU A 99 -1.29 -6.79 -11.16
CA LEU A 99 -2.73 -7.00 -11.08
C LEU A 99 -3.37 -6.66 -12.43
N PRO A 100 -4.22 -7.54 -12.98
CA PRO A 100 -4.91 -7.24 -14.23
C PRO A 100 -6.01 -6.19 -14.08
N ASN A 101 -6.47 -5.94 -12.87
CA ASN A 101 -7.49 -4.94 -12.56
C ASN A 101 -7.03 -3.54 -12.94
N PRO A 102 -7.93 -2.64 -13.34
CA PRO A 102 -7.62 -1.21 -13.31
C PRO A 102 -7.35 -0.77 -11.87
N THR A 103 -6.17 -0.25 -11.62
CA THR A 103 -5.77 0.22 -10.27
C THR A 103 -5.62 1.72 -10.28
N PHE A 104 -6.20 2.38 -9.28
CA PHE A 104 -6.20 3.83 -9.13
C PHE A 104 -5.58 4.18 -7.79
N ALA A 105 -4.59 5.06 -7.79
CA ALA A 105 -4.13 5.69 -6.56
C ALA A 105 -4.86 7.04 -6.42
N TRP A 106 -5.65 7.19 -5.38
CA TRP A 106 -6.37 8.43 -5.10
C TRP A 106 -5.55 9.22 -4.08
N ILE A 107 -4.87 10.25 -4.59
CA ILE A 107 -3.90 11.02 -3.82
C ILE A 107 -4.52 12.34 -3.38
N ARG A 108 -4.59 12.54 -2.06
CA ARG A 108 -5.08 13.76 -1.43
C ARG A 108 -4.05 14.21 -0.41
N GLY A 109 -3.13 15.07 -0.83
CA GLY A 109 -2.07 15.58 0.00
C GLY A 109 -0.70 14.93 -0.26
N PRO A 110 0.27 15.08 0.65
CA PRO A 110 1.64 14.63 0.41
C PRO A 110 1.77 13.16 0.05
N CYS A 111 2.57 12.89 -0.97
CA CYS A 111 2.85 11.56 -1.51
C CYS A 111 4.33 11.56 -1.90
N LEU A 112 5.18 11.01 -1.05
CA LEU A 112 6.63 11.17 -1.13
C LEU A 112 7.36 9.82 -1.08
N GLY A 113 8.55 9.76 -1.66
CA GLY A 113 9.45 8.61 -1.57
C GLY A 113 8.76 7.30 -1.96
N GLY A 114 8.79 6.31 -1.08
CA GLY A 114 8.12 5.02 -1.28
C GLY A 114 6.61 5.14 -1.48
N GLY A 115 5.99 6.17 -0.92
CA GLY A 115 4.57 6.46 -1.15
C GLY A 115 4.31 6.87 -2.60
N LEU A 116 5.19 7.65 -3.20
CA LEU A 116 5.12 7.99 -4.62
C LEU A 116 5.34 6.75 -5.48
N GLU A 117 6.30 5.91 -5.13
CA GLU A 117 6.53 4.64 -5.83
C GLU A 117 5.29 3.74 -5.79
N LEU A 118 4.64 3.65 -4.64
CA LEU A 118 3.40 2.89 -4.47
C LEU A 118 2.29 3.44 -5.38
N ALA A 119 2.12 4.76 -5.42
CA ALA A 119 1.14 5.41 -6.29
C ALA A 119 1.44 5.13 -7.76
N LEU A 120 2.70 5.21 -8.17
CA LEU A 120 3.13 4.98 -9.55
C LEU A 120 3.01 3.50 -9.97
N ALA A 121 2.94 2.57 -9.03
CA ALA A 121 2.67 1.16 -9.32
C ALA A 121 1.20 0.92 -9.70
N CYS A 122 0.31 1.85 -9.41
CA CYS A 122 -1.05 1.83 -9.91
C CYS A 122 -1.09 2.30 -11.36
N LYS A 123 -2.09 1.84 -12.11
CA LYS A 123 -2.24 2.18 -13.54
C LYS A 123 -2.68 3.62 -13.77
N PHE A 124 -3.41 4.19 -12.81
CA PHE A 124 -3.97 5.53 -12.91
C PHE A 124 -3.76 6.30 -11.62
N LEU A 125 -3.56 7.60 -11.75
CA LEU A 125 -3.47 8.52 -10.61
C LEU A 125 -4.68 9.46 -10.62
N LEU A 126 -5.35 9.58 -9.48
CA LEU A 126 -6.39 10.57 -9.24
C LEU A 126 -5.84 11.57 -8.22
N VAL A 127 -5.79 12.83 -8.59
CA VAL A 127 -5.20 13.87 -7.75
C VAL A 127 -6.24 14.96 -7.44
#